data_11472917bfaf418e271623aef11c97ab
#
_entry.id   11472917bfaf418e271623aef11c97ab
#
_cell.length_a   1.000
_cell.length_b   1.000
_cell.length_c   1.000
_cell.angle_alpha   90.00
_cell.angle_beta   90.00
_cell.angle_gamma   90.00
#
_symmetry.space_group_name_H-M   'P 1'
#
loop_
_entity.id
_entity.type
_entity.pdbx_description
1 polymer ?
#
loop_
_entity_poly.entity_id
_entity_poly.type
_entity_poly.pdbx_seq_one_letter_code
_entity_poly.pdbx_strand_id
1 'polypeptide(L)'
;MRKARLPARGELAHTGTLFLDEIGDLPLTLQGRLLRVLQERELVRVGGTQVIPLDVRVLCATHQDLRQLVAEERFRADLFYRLNVLSLRLPPLRERLEDIVDLAVSHLREHLDEPPAESLLVSQLERPLLRHPWPGNIRELLSLMERMAIVANHMAEVTDWEQLLLSLWEDPPLEESPIRPCLPQEPEDLPPLTLRSHMAREEARFIRQAVARCGGDMGKAAHLLGISRMTLWRKLQGLAETNAEHFE
;
A
#
# COMPACT_ATOMS: atom_id res chain seq x y z
N MET A 1 38.21 25.64 -14.86
CA MET A 1 36.73 25.74 -14.75
C MET A 1 36.30 25.03 -13.52
N ARG A 2 35.88 25.75 -12.46
CA ARG A 2 35.28 25.15 -11.25
C ARG A 2 33.87 24.70 -11.61
N LYS A 3 33.61 23.37 -11.64
CA LYS A 3 32.23 22.86 -11.73
C LYS A 3 31.45 23.38 -10.50
N ALA A 4 30.45 24.20 -10.74
CA ALA A 4 29.53 24.64 -9.71
C ALA A 4 28.88 23.38 -9.13
N ARG A 5 29.24 23.03 -7.90
CA ARG A 5 28.56 21.95 -7.15
C ARG A 5 27.23 22.50 -6.68
N LEU A 6 26.14 21.81 -7.04
CA LEU A 6 24.81 22.14 -6.51
C LEU A 6 24.86 22.12 -4.98
N PRO A 7 24.25 23.13 -4.33
CA PRO A 7 24.16 23.15 -2.87
C PRO A 7 23.38 21.94 -2.36
N ALA A 8 23.78 21.42 -1.20
CA ALA A 8 23.02 20.35 -0.57
C ALA A 8 21.64 20.88 -0.11
N ARG A 9 20.60 20.04 -0.12
CA ARG A 9 19.24 20.46 0.28
C ARG A 9 19.20 21.14 1.66
N GLY A 10 20.06 20.70 2.59
CA GLY A 10 20.20 21.36 3.89
C GLY A 10 20.70 22.80 3.82
N GLU A 11 21.62 23.12 2.89
CA GLU A 11 22.11 24.48 2.68
C GLU A 11 21.01 25.39 2.12
N LEU A 12 20.14 24.84 1.26
CA LEU A 12 18.99 25.57 0.70
C LEU A 12 17.93 25.92 1.75
N ALA A 13 17.88 25.13 2.84
CA ALA A 13 16.94 25.35 3.94
C ALA A 13 17.47 26.34 5.01
N HIS A 14 18.68 26.90 4.82
CA HIS A 14 19.26 27.85 5.80
C HIS A 14 18.33 29.02 6.05
N THR A 15 18.09 29.35 7.31
CA THR A 15 17.10 30.32 7.82
C THR A 15 15.64 29.96 7.58
N GLY A 16 15.38 28.73 7.12
CA GLY A 16 14.03 28.23 6.82
C GLY A 16 13.68 26.95 7.59
N THR A 17 12.86 26.13 6.96
CA THR A 17 12.39 24.86 7.51
C THR A 17 12.84 23.69 6.64
N LEU A 18 13.45 22.69 7.26
CA LEU A 18 13.82 21.40 6.65
C LEU A 18 12.78 20.36 7.08
N PHE A 19 12.06 19.82 6.12
CA PHE A 19 11.16 18.71 6.34
C PHE A 19 11.85 17.39 5.96
N LEU A 20 11.85 16.44 6.90
CA LEU A 20 12.41 15.09 6.74
C LEU A 20 11.27 14.10 6.82
N ASP A 21 10.87 13.59 5.66
CA ASP A 21 9.83 12.57 5.57
C ASP A 21 10.43 11.18 5.79
N GLU A 22 9.65 10.26 6.36
CA GLU A 22 10.01 8.87 6.63
C GLU A 22 11.35 8.72 7.36
N ILE A 23 11.53 9.49 8.45
CA ILE A 23 12.78 9.50 9.22
C ILE A 23 13.11 8.13 9.84
N GLY A 24 12.10 7.28 10.06
CA GLY A 24 12.26 5.90 10.56
C GLY A 24 13.02 4.99 9.60
N ASP A 25 13.00 5.29 8.29
CA ASP A 25 13.68 4.51 7.25
C ASP A 25 15.13 4.93 7.04
N LEU A 26 15.61 5.94 7.78
CA LEU A 26 16.97 6.44 7.62
C LEU A 26 18.00 5.39 8.09
N PRO A 27 18.97 4.98 7.24
CA PRO A 27 20.01 4.04 7.64
C PRO A 27 20.82 4.54 8.84
N LEU A 28 21.23 3.64 9.75
CA LEU A 28 22.00 3.95 10.97
C LEU A 28 23.25 4.82 10.70
N THR A 29 23.92 4.59 9.58
CA THR A 29 25.08 5.38 9.15
C THR A 29 24.76 6.84 8.88
N LEU A 30 23.56 7.13 8.42
CA LEU A 30 23.09 8.49 8.13
C LEU A 30 22.50 9.14 9.38
N GLN A 31 21.91 8.35 10.29
CA GLN A 31 21.38 8.87 11.56
C GLN A 31 22.49 9.56 12.38
N GLY A 32 23.71 8.99 12.44
CA GLY A 32 24.83 9.63 13.11
C GLY A 32 25.27 10.96 12.48
N ARG A 33 25.17 11.06 11.14
CA ARG A 33 25.44 12.34 10.43
C ARG A 33 24.37 13.38 10.71
N LEU A 34 23.13 12.98 10.69
CA LEU A 34 22.00 13.86 10.99
C LEU A 34 22.11 14.39 12.43
N LEU A 35 22.43 13.53 13.38
CA LEU A 35 22.63 13.92 14.77
C LEU A 35 23.68 15.04 14.91
N ARG A 36 24.82 14.89 14.25
CA ARG A 36 25.86 15.93 14.26
C ARG A 36 25.36 17.26 13.71
N VAL A 37 24.65 17.24 12.58
CA VAL A 37 24.05 18.45 11.99
C VAL A 37 23.09 19.12 12.95
N LEU A 38 22.27 18.33 13.66
CA LEU A 38 21.29 18.86 14.64
C LEU A 38 21.94 19.40 15.91
N GLN A 39 23.09 18.84 16.31
CA GLN A 39 23.81 19.25 17.53
C GLN A 39 24.71 20.45 17.29
N GLU A 40 25.54 20.37 16.25
CA GLU A 40 26.56 21.35 15.93
C GLU A 40 26.02 22.54 15.15
N ARG A 41 24.82 22.39 14.53
CA ARG A 41 24.24 23.37 13.59
C ARG A 41 25.19 23.73 12.45
N GLU A 42 25.90 22.73 11.98
CA GLU A 42 26.89 22.85 10.93
C GLU A 42 26.76 21.70 9.94
N LEU A 43 27.05 21.98 8.69
CA LEU A 43 27.03 20.99 7.62
C LEU A 43 28.38 20.98 6.91
N VAL A 44 28.89 19.77 6.64
CA VAL A 44 30.06 19.56 5.78
C VAL A 44 29.63 18.84 4.52
N ARG A 45 29.94 19.40 3.36
CA ARG A 45 29.65 18.76 2.07
C ARG A 45 30.38 17.43 1.92
N VAL A 46 29.76 16.44 1.30
CA VAL A 46 30.40 15.15 1.02
C VAL A 46 31.64 15.37 0.13
N GLY A 47 32.79 14.92 0.66
CA GLY A 47 34.10 15.12 -0.01
C GLY A 47 34.65 16.55 0.07
N GLY A 48 34.09 17.40 0.92
CA GLY A 48 34.62 18.72 1.26
C GLY A 48 35.12 18.78 2.70
N THR A 49 35.86 19.84 3.03
CA THR A 49 36.35 20.12 4.39
C THR A 49 35.78 21.42 4.96
N GLN A 50 35.04 22.16 4.14
CA GLN A 50 34.46 23.45 4.55
C GLN A 50 33.23 23.22 5.42
N VAL A 51 33.26 23.78 6.61
CA VAL A 51 32.13 23.83 7.54
C VAL A 51 31.20 24.97 7.12
N ILE A 52 29.91 24.71 7.04
CA ILE A 52 28.86 25.65 6.66
C ILE A 52 27.90 25.75 7.83
N PRO A 53 27.74 26.91 8.46
CA PRO A 53 26.78 27.10 9.54
C PRO A 53 25.35 26.89 9.00
N LEU A 54 24.50 26.22 9.78
CA LEU A 54 23.15 25.88 9.41
C LEU A 54 22.17 26.29 10.49
N ASP A 55 21.32 27.27 10.20
CA ASP A 55 20.20 27.65 11.06
C ASP A 55 18.90 27.23 10.37
N VAL A 56 18.29 26.12 10.86
CA VAL A 56 17.09 25.53 10.26
C VAL A 56 16.13 25.08 11.35
N ARG A 57 14.86 25.24 11.10
CA ARG A 57 13.80 24.54 11.82
C ARG A 57 13.63 23.15 11.20
N VAL A 58 13.71 22.11 12.02
CA VAL A 58 13.55 20.71 11.52
C VAL A 58 12.16 20.20 11.89
N LEU A 59 11.46 19.67 10.88
CA LEU A 59 10.22 18.91 11.03
C LEU A 59 10.48 17.50 10.50
N CYS A 60 10.06 16.50 11.27
CA CYS A 60 10.20 15.10 10.85
C CYS A 60 8.83 14.43 10.82
N ALA A 61 8.63 13.53 9.86
CA ALA A 61 7.48 12.67 9.80
C ALA A 61 7.90 11.21 9.69
N THR A 62 7.10 10.31 10.23
CA THR A 62 7.27 8.87 10.10
C THR A 62 5.94 8.17 10.40
N HIS A 63 5.71 7.04 9.75
CA HIS A 63 4.61 6.13 10.08
C HIS A 63 5.03 5.06 11.11
N GLN A 64 6.34 4.91 11.39
CA GLN A 64 6.88 3.89 12.29
C GLN A 64 6.94 4.38 13.73
N ASP A 65 6.84 3.45 14.68
CA ASP A 65 7.12 3.73 16.08
C ASP A 65 8.63 3.80 16.32
N LEU A 66 9.15 5.04 16.43
CA LEU A 66 10.57 5.26 16.67
C LEU A 66 11.06 4.66 18.00
N ARG A 67 10.19 4.50 19.02
CA ARG A 67 10.58 3.88 20.28
C ARG A 67 10.80 2.39 20.10
N GLN A 68 9.97 1.74 19.31
CA GLN A 68 10.15 0.35 18.94
C GLN A 68 11.43 0.17 18.14
N LEU A 69 11.69 1.03 17.13
CA LEU A 69 12.94 0.99 16.36
C LEU A 69 14.19 1.20 17.22
N VAL A 70 14.12 2.01 18.29
CA VAL A 70 15.22 2.15 19.24
C VAL A 70 15.42 0.86 20.03
N ALA A 71 14.37 0.19 20.48
CA ALA A 71 14.46 -1.09 21.18
C ALA A 71 15.01 -2.20 20.29
N GLU A 72 14.75 -2.16 18.98
CA GLU A 72 15.26 -3.07 17.96
C GLU A 72 16.67 -2.69 17.45
N GLU A 73 17.31 -1.68 18.03
CA GLU A 73 18.61 -1.14 17.59
C GLU A 73 18.67 -0.65 16.13
N ARG A 74 17.52 -0.41 15.52
CA ARG A 74 17.39 0.12 14.16
C ARG A 74 17.35 1.65 14.09
N PHE A 75 17.11 2.29 15.22
CA PHE A 75 17.16 3.75 15.36
C PHE A 75 17.97 4.13 16.60
N ARG A 76 18.82 5.16 16.47
CA ARG A 76 19.68 5.61 17.57
C ARG A 76 18.88 6.33 18.64
N ALA A 77 19.08 5.96 19.89
CA ALA A 77 18.41 6.59 21.02
C ALA A 77 18.76 8.09 21.16
N ASP A 78 20.02 8.47 20.90
CA ASP A 78 20.48 9.86 20.98
C ASP A 78 19.79 10.76 19.94
N LEU A 79 19.60 10.26 18.71
CA LEU A 79 18.87 10.95 17.66
C LEU A 79 17.36 11.06 18.01
N PHE A 80 16.77 9.97 18.52
CA PHE A 80 15.37 9.97 18.95
C PHE A 80 15.09 11.08 19.95
N TYR A 81 15.89 11.19 21.03
CA TYR A 81 15.68 12.26 22.02
C TYR A 81 15.93 13.67 21.47
N ARG A 82 16.76 13.79 20.46
CA ARG A 82 16.99 15.09 19.81
C ARG A 82 15.85 15.54 18.91
N LEU A 83 15.17 14.60 18.25
CA LEU A 83 14.02 14.85 17.36
C LEU A 83 12.71 14.96 18.14
N ASN A 84 12.50 14.10 19.13
CA ASN A 84 11.23 13.99 19.87
C ASN A 84 11.07 15.06 20.96
N VAL A 85 11.18 16.32 20.56
CA VAL A 85 10.93 17.48 21.45
C VAL A 85 9.45 17.79 21.53
N LEU A 86 8.78 17.80 20.39
CA LEU A 86 7.33 18.00 20.26
C LEU A 86 6.79 16.99 19.26
N SER A 87 5.95 16.08 19.71
CA SER A 87 5.33 15.09 18.84
C SER A 87 3.85 15.39 18.60
N LEU A 88 3.44 15.30 17.33
CA LEU A 88 2.05 15.38 16.90
C LEU A 88 1.67 14.03 16.32
N ARG A 89 0.58 13.45 16.81
CA ARG A 89 -0.01 12.26 16.23
C ARG A 89 -1.18 12.66 15.34
N LEU A 90 -1.10 12.33 14.07
CA LEU A 90 -2.22 12.47 13.14
C LEU A 90 -3.08 11.22 13.24
N PRO A 91 -4.37 11.33 13.60
CA PRO A 91 -5.27 10.19 13.63
C PRO A 91 -5.54 9.69 12.20
N PRO A 92 -5.71 8.37 12.00
CA PRO A 92 -6.11 7.83 10.72
C PRO A 92 -7.54 8.25 10.35
N LEU A 93 -7.89 8.16 9.08
CA LEU A 93 -9.18 8.62 8.56
C LEU A 93 -10.38 7.96 9.25
N ARG A 94 -10.28 6.67 9.61
CA ARG A 94 -11.30 5.93 10.37
C ARG A 94 -11.61 6.51 11.77
N GLU A 95 -10.72 7.32 12.32
CA GLU A 95 -10.90 8.03 13.60
C GLU A 95 -11.45 9.46 13.40
N ARG A 96 -11.64 9.88 12.15
CA ARG A 96 -12.14 11.21 11.73
C ARG A 96 -13.30 11.06 10.76
N LEU A 97 -14.37 10.40 11.21
CA LEU A 97 -15.51 10.07 10.36
C LEU A 97 -16.19 11.30 9.77
N GLU A 98 -16.20 12.40 10.51
CA GLU A 98 -16.75 13.70 10.09
C GLU A 98 -16.04 14.30 8.89
N ASP A 99 -14.73 14.02 8.71
CA ASP A 99 -13.96 14.55 7.59
C ASP A 99 -14.15 13.74 6.29
N ILE A 100 -14.61 12.48 6.37
CA ILE A 100 -14.64 11.55 5.23
C ILE A 100 -15.51 12.09 4.11
N VAL A 101 -16.74 12.47 4.44
CA VAL A 101 -17.74 12.87 3.44
C VAL A 101 -17.35 14.22 2.81
N ASP A 102 -16.94 15.17 3.63
CA ASP A 102 -16.53 16.48 3.16
C ASP A 102 -15.31 16.42 2.24
N LEU A 103 -14.30 15.62 2.61
CA LEU A 103 -13.12 15.41 1.76
C LEU A 103 -13.48 14.71 0.45
N ALA A 104 -14.32 13.65 0.51
CA ALA A 104 -14.72 12.92 -0.66
C ALA A 104 -15.50 13.78 -1.64
N VAL A 105 -16.55 14.46 -1.16
CA VAL A 105 -17.43 15.27 -2.00
C VAL A 105 -16.70 16.48 -2.56
N SER A 106 -15.90 17.15 -1.75
CA SER A 106 -15.10 18.31 -2.20
C SER A 106 -14.15 17.89 -3.32
N HIS A 107 -13.38 16.81 -3.11
CA HIS A 107 -12.42 16.33 -4.09
C HIS A 107 -13.08 15.82 -5.37
N LEU A 108 -14.20 15.09 -5.26
CA LEU A 108 -14.96 14.61 -6.41
C LEU A 108 -15.44 15.78 -7.26
N ARG A 109 -16.02 16.82 -6.65
CA ARG A 109 -16.53 17.99 -7.34
C ARG A 109 -15.45 18.82 -8.05
N GLU A 110 -14.25 18.85 -7.51
CA GLU A 110 -13.11 19.53 -8.14
C GLU A 110 -12.67 18.86 -9.45
N HIS A 111 -12.95 17.56 -9.61
CA HIS A 111 -12.51 16.76 -10.76
C HIS A 111 -13.66 16.44 -11.75
N LEU A 112 -14.88 16.86 -11.44
CA LEU A 112 -16.03 16.73 -12.35
C LEU A 112 -16.14 17.95 -13.26
N ASP A 113 -16.38 17.71 -14.56
CA ASP A 113 -16.60 18.76 -15.54
C ASP A 113 -17.90 19.55 -15.24
N GLU A 114 -18.96 18.84 -14.88
CA GLU A 114 -20.25 19.39 -14.46
C GLU A 114 -20.68 18.78 -13.12
N PRO A 115 -20.23 19.36 -11.98
CA PRO A 115 -20.53 18.79 -10.68
C PRO A 115 -22.03 18.97 -10.32
N PRO A 116 -22.70 17.91 -9.88
CA PRO A 116 -24.08 18.00 -9.40
C PRO A 116 -24.17 18.74 -8.08
N ALA A 117 -25.39 18.95 -7.59
CA ALA A 117 -25.60 19.58 -6.29
C ALA A 117 -24.89 18.77 -5.17
N GLU A 118 -24.20 19.46 -4.28
CA GLU A 118 -23.44 18.84 -3.18
C GLU A 118 -24.33 17.97 -2.29
N SER A 119 -25.54 18.43 -1.99
CA SER A 119 -26.54 17.70 -1.22
C SER A 119 -26.91 16.35 -1.82
N LEU A 120 -26.89 16.22 -3.16
CA LEU A 120 -27.14 14.96 -3.86
C LEU A 120 -25.99 14.00 -3.61
N LEU A 121 -24.74 14.44 -3.80
CA LEU A 121 -23.56 13.61 -3.57
C LEU A 121 -23.48 13.16 -2.10
N VAL A 122 -23.68 14.07 -1.16
CA VAL A 122 -23.71 13.72 0.27
C VAL A 122 -24.77 12.65 0.55
N SER A 123 -26.02 12.84 0.07
CA SER A 123 -27.11 11.90 0.36
C SER A 123 -26.86 10.48 -0.16
N GLN A 124 -26.13 10.34 -1.26
CA GLN A 124 -25.86 9.05 -1.88
C GLN A 124 -24.54 8.41 -1.43
N LEU A 125 -23.52 9.22 -1.09
CA LEU A 125 -22.19 8.73 -0.79
C LEU A 125 -21.88 8.60 0.71
N GLU A 126 -22.57 9.33 1.59
CA GLU A 126 -22.30 9.34 3.03
C GLU A 126 -22.29 7.93 3.62
N ARG A 127 -23.37 7.19 3.40
CA ARG A 127 -23.54 5.87 4.04
C ARG A 127 -22.48 4.84 3.62
N PRO A 128 -22.15 4.64 2.33
CA PRO A 128 -21.11 3.72 1.93
C PRO A 128 -19.72 4.20 2.38
N LEU A 129 -19.40 5.50 2.27
CA LEU A 129 -18.10 6.04 2.66
C LEU A 129 -17.80 5.86 4.15
N LEU A 130 -18.80 6.04 5.03
CA LEU A 130 -18.63 5.87 6.48
C LEU A 130 -18.49 4.41 6.92
N ARG A 131 -18.88 3.45 6.09
CA ARG A 131 -18.77 2.01 6.40
C ARG A 131 -17.39 1.44 6.09
N HIS A 132 -16.63 2.09 5.24
CA HIS A 132 -15.34 1.60 4.84
C HIS A 132 -14.24 1.96 5.85
N PRO A 133 -13.32 1.04 6.17
CA PRO A 133 -12.28 1.24 7.18
C PRO A 133 -11.12 2.13 6.74
N TRP A 134 -10.99 2.42 5.44
CA TRP A 134 -9.97 3.27 4.81
C TRP A 134 -8.53 2.90 5.22
N PRO A 135 -8.06 1.67 4.95
CA PRO A 135 -6.69 1.27 5.29
C PRO A 135 -5.63 2.17 4.64
N GLY A 136 -5.84 2.62 3.41
CA GLY A 136 -4.98 3.59 2.71
C GLY A 136 -5.23 5.05 3.08
N ASN A 137 -6.10 5.30 4.10
CA ASN A 137 -6.42 6.63 4.60
C ASN A 137 -6.91 7.60 3.50
N ILE A 138 -6.51 8.87 3.60
CA ILE A 138 -6.90 9.93 2.66
C ILE A 138 -6.44 9.61 1.22
N ARG A 139 -5.28 8.98 1.04
CA ARG A 139 -4.78 8.64 -0.32
C ARG A 139 -5.72 7.68 -1.03
N GLU A 140 -6.22 6.68 -0.35
CA GLU A 140 -7.19 5.73 -0.88
C GLU A 140 -8.50 6.43 -1.23
N LEU A 141 -9.03 7.25 -0.31
CA LEU A 141 -10.24 8.03 -0.52
C LEU A 141 -10.13 8.93 -1.76
N LEU A 142 -9.08 9.73 -1.85
CA LEU A 142 -8.89 10.67 -2.96
C LEU A 142 -8.69 9.94 -4.30
N SER A 143 -7.91 8.85 -4.33
CA SER A 143 -7.74 8.05 -5.54
C SER A 143 -9.05 7.41 -6.01
N LEU A 144 -9.92 7.00 -5.08
CA LEU A 144 -11.24 6.48 -5.42
C LEU A 144 -12.13 7.59 -6.01
N MET A 145 -12.11 8.78 -5.43
CA MET A 145 -12.86 9.94 -5.94
C MET A 145 -12.37 10.39 -7.31
N GLU A 146 -11.07 10.39 -7.57
CA GLU A 146 -10.49 10.67 -8.89
C GLU A 146 -10.94 9.64 -9.94
N ARG A 147 -10.89 8.34 -9.62
CA ARG A 147 -11.40 7.29 -10.50
C ARG A 147 -12.88 7.48 -10.81
N MET A 148 -13.66 7.83 -9.78
CA MET A 148 -15.08 8.08 -9.89
C MET A 148 -15.38 9.28 -10.79
N ALA A 149 -14.63 10.38 -10.66
CA ALA A 149 -14.75 11.54 -11.54
C ALA A 149 -14.41 11.21 -13.00
N ILE A 150 -13.31 10.45 -13.23
CA ILE A 150 -12.93 10.03 -14.59
C ILE A 150 -14.06 9.25 -15.27
N VAL A 151 -14.64 8.29 -14.56
CA VAL A 151 -15.75 7.49 -15.12
C VAL A 151 -16.98 8.35 -15.36
N ALA A 152 -17.36 9.19 -14.39
CA ALA A 152 -18.52 10.07 -14.49
C ALA A 152 -18.42 11.05 -15.66
N ASN A 153 -17.25 11.66 -15.89
CA ASN A 153 -17.03 12.60 -17.01
C ASN A 153 -17.13 11.93 -18.39
N HIS A 154 -17.02 10.58 -18.46
CA HIS A 154 -17.21 9.82 -19.69
C HIS A 154 -18.63 9.25 -19.86
N MET A 155 -19.48 9.40 -18.86
CA MET A 155 -20.90 9.00 -18.92
C MET A 155 -21.76 10.16 -19.38
N ALA A 156 -22.85 9.86 -20.10
CA ALA A 156 -23.79 10.90 -20.53
C ALA A 156 -24.52 11.56 -19.34
N GLU A 157 -24.80 10.77 -18.30
CA GLU A 157 -25.42 11.21 -17.05
C GLU A 157 -25.19 10.15 -15.98
N VAL A 158 -24.84 10.57 -14.76
CA VAL A 158 -24.75 9.70 -13.60
C VAL A 158 -25.99 9.90 -12.74
N THR A 159 -26.87 8.91 -12.73
CA THR A 159 -28.12 8.94 -11.96
C THR A 159 -27.98 8.35 -10.55
N ASP A 160 -27.04 7.43 -10.35
CA ASP A 160 -26.80 6.71 -9.10
C ASP A 160 -25.30 6.71 -8.74
N TRP A 161 -24.93 7.62 -7.87
CA TRP A 161 -23.55 7.80 -7.40
C TRP A 161 -23.14 6.71 -6.40
N GLU A 162 -24.08 6.15 -5.63
CA GLU A 162 -23.79 5.01 -4.74
C GLU A 162 -23.42 3.77 -5.56
N GLN A 163 -24.18 3.46 -6.60
CA GLN A 163 -23.88 2.33 -7.47
C GLN A 163 -22.55 2.51 -8.20
N LEU A 164 -22.26 3.71 -8.70
CA LEU A 164 -20.98 4.01 -9.32
C LEU A 164 -19.83 3.81 -8.34
N LEU A 165 -19.93 4.32 -7.11
CA LEU A 165 -18.96 4.13 -6.06
C LEU A 165 -18.71 2.65 -5.79
N LEU A 166 -19.78 1.88 -5.59
CA LEU A 166 -19.68 0.45 -5.28
C LEU A 166 -19.05 -0.35 -6.43
N SER A 167 -19.33 0.02 -7.69
CA SER A 167 -18.73 -0.64 -8.86
C SER A 167 -17.22 -0.42 -8.97
N LEU A 168 -16.73 0.71 -8.49
CA LEU A 168 -15.30 1.04 -8.46
C LEU A 168 -14.57 0.50 -7.21
N TRP A 169 -15.33 0.03 -6.25
CA TRP A 169 -14.83 -0.51 -4.99
C TRP A 169 -14.49 -2.00 -5.06
N GLU A 170 -14.63 -2.63 -6.22
CA GLU A 170 -14.41 -4.07 -6.43
C GLU A 170 -12.94 -4.54 -6.36
N ASP A 171 -12.01 -3.68 -6.00
CA ASP A 171 -10.78 -4.16 -5.40
C ASP A 171 -11.11 -4.60 -3.97
N PRO A 172 -11.11 -5.91 -3.65
CA PRO A 172 -11.29 -6.34 -2.27
C PRO A 172 -10.27 -5.57 -1.42
N PRO A 173 -10.67 -5.03 -0.25
CA PRO A 173 -9.71 -4.43 0.65
C PRO A 173 -8.57 -5.43 0.75
N LEU A 174 -7.34 -4.95 0.50
CA LEU A 174 -6.16 -5.76 0.78
C LEU A 174 -6.42 -6.29 2.19
N GLU A 175 -6.82 -7.57 2.26
CA GLU A 175 -6.97 -8.21 3.57
C GLU A 175 -5.70 -7.81 4.29
N GLU A 176 -5.83 -7.08 5.39
CA GLU A 176 -4.70 -6.86 6.27
C GLU A 176 -4.27 -8.26 6.68
N SER A 177 -3.47 -8.86 5.81
CA SER A 177 -2.63 -9.94 6.28
C SER A 177 -1.91 -9.31 7.45
N PRO A 178 -2.19 -9.75 8.69
CA PRO A 178 -1.46 -9.20 9.83
C PRO A 178 -0.02 -9.22 9.38
N ILE A 179 0.62 -8.03 9.37
CA ILE A 179 2.05 -7.94 9.12
C ILE A 179 2.64 -8.80 10.23
N ARG A 180 2.77 -10.09 9.94
CA ARG A 180 3.55 -10.97 10.77
C ARG A 180 4.94 -10.37 10.68
N PRO A 181 5.51 -9.93 11.79
CA PRO A 181 6.91 -9.54 11.78
C PRO A 181 7.61 -10.69 11.08
N CYS A 182 8.40 -10.37 10.07
CA CYS A 182 9.24 -11.33 9.38
C CYS A 182 10.34 -11.73 10.39
N LEU A 183 9.93 -12.53 11.39
CA LEU A 183 10.85 -13.35 12.13
C LEU A 183 11.45 -14.28 11.06
N PRO A 184 12.74 -14.46 11.01
CA PRO A 184 13.33 -15.51 10.22
C PRO A 184 12.73 -16.82 10.73
N GLN A 185 11.68 -17.28 10.07
CA GLN A 185 11.19 -18.63 10.25
C GLN A 185 12.31 -19.51 9.71
N GLU A 186 12.90 -20.27 10.59
CA GLU A 186 13.65 -21.45 10.19
C GLU A 186 12.77 -22.22 9.19
N PRO A 187 13.34 -22.76 8.11
CA PRO A 187 12.58 -23.48 7.12
C PRO A 187 11.94 -24.71 7.78
N GLU A 188 10.68 -24.57 8.25
CA GLU A 188 9.84 -25.73 8.43
C GLU A 188 9.71 -26.36 7.04
N ASP A 189 9.97 -27.65 6.95
CA ASP A 189 9.98 -28.50 5.78
C ASP A 189 8.81 -28.23 4.81
N LEU A 190 8.95 -27.22 3.98
CA LEU A 190 8.12 -27.06 2.80
C LEU A 190 8.64 -28.10 1.79
N PRO A 191 7.78 -29.01 1.32
CA PRO A 191 8.19 -29.93 0.26
C PRO A 191 8.69 -29.08 -0.92
N PRO A 192 9.75 -29.50 -1.61
CA PRO A 192 10.42 -28.69 -2.61
C PRO A 192 9.40 -28.19 -3.65
N LEU A 193 9.17 -26.88 -3.68
CA LEU A 193 8.36 -26.19 -4.68
C LEU A 193 9.09 -26.28 -6.03
N THR A 194 8.99 -27.44 -6.67
CA THR A 194 9.45 -27.57 -8.04
C THR A 194 8.40 -26.94 -8.96
N LEU A 195 8.85 -26.28 -10.04
CA LEU A 195 7.97 -25.74 -11.08
C LEU A 195 6.93 -26.77 -11.52
N ARG A 196 7.32 -28.04 -11.56
CA ARG A 196 6.48 -29.19 -11.93
C ARG A 196 5.33 -29.41 -10.95
N SER A 197 5.57 -29.30 -9.64
CA SER A 197 4.54 -29.48 -8.61
C SER A 197 3.56 -28.29 -8.59
N HIS A 198 4.05 -27.08 -8.85
CA HIS A 198 3.21 -25.90 -8.95
C HIS A 198 2.29 -25.97 -10.19
N MET A 199 2.84 -26.28 -11.34
CA MET A 199 2.07 -26.47 -12.58
C MET A 199 1.00 -27.57 -12.45
N ALA A 200 1.33 -28.67 -11.80
CA ALA A 200 0.37 -29.76 -11.58
C ALA A 200 -0.80 -29.33 -10.68
N ARG A 201 -0.55 -28.52 -9.65
CA ARG A 201 -1.61 -27.97 -8.77
C ARG A 201 -2.53 -27.01 -9.52
N GLU A 202 -1.97 -26.10 -10.30
CA GLU A 202 -2.77 -25.14 -11.08
C GLU A 202 -3.56 -25.84 -12.19
N GLU A 203 -2.97 -26.82 -12.86
CA GLU A 203 -3.67 -27.65 -13.84
C GLU A 203 -4.87 -28.39 -13.19
N ALA A 204 -4.66 -28.98 -12.02
CA ALA A 204 -5.69 -29.66 -11.27
C ALA A 204 -6.85 -28.73 -10.86
N ARG A 205 -6.52 -27.50 -10.45
CA ARG A 205 -7.49 -26.47 -10.09
C ARG A 205 -8.33 -26.08 -11.30
N PHE A 206 -7.69 -25.84 -12.44
CA PHE A 206 -8.33 -25.44 -13.68
C PHE A 206 -9.26 -26.53 -14.23
N ILE A 207 -8.85 -27.80 -14.18
CA ILE A 207 -9.66 -28.94 -14.58
C ILE A 207 -10.92 -29.06 -13.70
N ARG A 208 -10.78 -28.98 -12.37
CA ARG A 208 -11.92 -29.04 -11.44
C ARG A 208 -12.91 -27.90 -11.68
N GLN A 209 -12.43 -26.71 -11.95
CA GLN A 209 -13.28 -25.56 -12.23
C GLN A 209 -14.06 -25.73 -13.55
N ALA A 210 -13.42 -26.27 -14.60
CA ALA A 210 -14.07 -26.56 -15.88
C ALA A 210 -15.17 -27.61 -15.74
N VAL A 211 -14.91 -28.69 -15.00
CA VAL A 211 -15.89 -29.76 -14.73
C VAL A 211 -17.08 -29.23 -13.92
N ALA A 212 -16.82 -28.41 -12.90
CA ALA A 212 -17.87 -27.78 -12.10
C ALA A 212 -18.76 -26.83 -12.94
N ARG A 213 -18.17 -26.01 -13.81
CA ARG A 213 -18.92 -25.15 -14.73
C ARG A 213 -19.80 -25.90 -15.72
N CYS A 214 -19.41 -27.12 -16.07
CA CYS A 214 -20.20 -27.99 -16.97
C CYS A 214 -21.18 -28.91 -16.21
N GLY A 215 -21.45 -28.66 -14.94
CA GLY A 215 -22.38 -29.46 -14.12
C GLY A 215 -21.99 -30.93 -13.99
N GLY A 216 -20.67 -31.25 -14.07
CA GLY A 216 -20.16 -32.62 -14.02
C GLY A 216 -20.12 -33.34 -15.38
N ASP A 217 -20.59 -32.74 -16.47
CA ASP A 217 -20.56 -33.35 -17.81
C ASP A 217 -19.13 -33.37 -18.36
N MET A 218 -18.52 -34.56 -18.31
CA MET A 218 -17.16 -34.81 -18.77
C MET A 218 -16.94 -34.58 -20.27
N GLY A 219 -17.98 -34.72 -21.10
CA GLY A 219 -17.91 -34.46 -22.52
C GLY A 219 -17.80 -32.96 -22.82
N LYS A 220 -18.66 -32.16 -22.19
CA LYS A 220 -18.63 -30.70 -22.32
C LYS A 220 -17.38 -30.09 -21.72
N ALA A 221 -16.92 -30.60 -20.57
CA ALA A 221 -15.70 -30.15 -19.93
C ALA A 221 -14.46 -30.44 -20.79
N ALA A 222 -14.36 -31.62 -21.41
CA ALA A 222 -13.27 -31.99 -22.32
C ALA A 222 -13.24 -31.06 -23.54
N HIS A 223 -14.40 -30.77 -24.13
CA HIS A 223 -14.52 -29.84 -25.24
C HIS A 223 -14.12 -28.42 -24.86
N LEU A 224 -14.56 -27.94 -23.68
CA LEU A 224 -14.19 -26.61 -23.14
C LEU A 224 -12.69 -26.47 -22.92
N LEU A 225 -12.03 -27.55 -22.48
CA LEU A 225 -10.58 -27.59 -22.22
C LEU A 225 -9.74 -27.90 -23.48
N GLY A 226 -10.36 -28.17 -24.63
CA GLY A 226 -9.65 -28.52 -25.88
C GLY A 226 -8.90 -29.83 -25.83
N ILE A 227 -9.31 -30.78 -24.95
CA ILE A 227 -8.65 -32.08 -24.78
C ILE A 227 -9.64 -33.22 -24.99
N SER A 228 -9.11 -34.45 -25.23
CA SER A 228 -9.97 -35.61 -25.37
C SER A 228 -10.58 -36.03 -24.02
N ARG A 229 -11.80 -36.61 -24.05
CA ARG A 229 -12.48 -37.14 -22.85
C ARG A 229 -11.62 -38.14 -22.10
N MET A 230 -10.85 -38.94 -22.81
CA MET A 230 -9.91 -39.94 -22.24
C MET A 230 -8.75 -39.22 -21.51
N THR A 231 -8.23 -38.14 -22.09
CA THR A 231 -7.16 -37.35 -21.48
C THR A 231 -7.64 -36.67 -20.20
N LEU A 232 -8.86 -36.11 -20.23
CA LEU A 232 -9.48 -35.49 -19.04
C LEU A 232 -9.66 -36.52 -17.92
N TRP A 233 -10.19 -37.69 -18.23
CA TRP A 233 -10.40 -38.79 -17.28
C TRP A 233 -9.11 -39.24 -16.63
N ARG A 234 -8.05 -39.49 -17.44
CA ARG A 234 -6.72 -39.88 -16.93
C ARG A 234 -6.10 -38.84 -16.01
N LYS A 235 -6.26 -37.55 -16.33
CA LYS A 235 -5.78 -36.44 -15.48
C LYS A 235 -6.53 -36.38 -14.16
N LEU A 236 -7.84 -36.61 -14.15
CA LEU A 236 -8.64 -36.65 -12.91
C LEU A 236 -8.30 -37.87 -12.04
N GLN A 237 -8.03 -39.02 -12.60
CA GLN A 237 -7.56 -40.19 -11.84
C GLN A 237 -6.19 -39.96 -11.20
N GLY A 238 -5.21 -39.41 -11.93
CA GLY A 238 -3.90 -39.08 -11.36
C GLY A 238 -3.98 -38.03 -10.22
N LEU A 239 -5.04 -37.21 -10.19
CA LEU A 239 -5.29 -36.25 -9.09
C LEU A 239 -5.94 -36.90 -7.85
N ALA A 240 -6.64 -38.04 -8.04
CA ALA A 240 -7.22 -38.80 -6.92
C ALA A 240 -6.16 -39.64 -6.19
N GLU A 241 -5.18 -40.17 -6.91
CA GLU A 241 -4.07 -40.95 -6.33
C GLU A 241 -3.10 -40.07 -5.53
N THR A 242 -2.84 -38.83 -5.95
CA THR A 242 -1.96 -37.89 -5.24
C THR A 242 -2.56 -37.38 -3.90
N ASN A 243 -3.87 -37.48 -3.72
CA ASN A 243 -4.54 -37.10 -2.45
C ASN A 243 -4.61 -38.27 -1.46
N ALA A 244 -4.38 -39.50 -1.89
CA ALA A 244 -4.42 -40.67 -1.00
C ALA A 244 -3.08 -40.91 -0.26
N GLU A 245 -1.97 -40.41 -0.77
CA GLU A 245 -0.64 -40.57 -0.15
C GLU A 245 -0.34 -39.53 0.97
N HIS A 246 -1.26 -38.62 1.28
CA HIS A 246 -1.09 -37.61 2.35
C HIS A 246 -1.93 -37.87 3.61
N PHE A 247 -2.50 -39.05 3.75
CA PHE A 247 -3.30 -39.47 4.92
C PHE A 247 -2.84 -40.85 5.50
N GLU A 248 -1.54 -41.09 5.53
CA GLU A 248 -0.95 -42.14 6.41
C GLU A 248 0.14 -41.52 7.29
#